data_910ac26253c281f6b22eb33f7c026af6
#
_entry.id   910ac26253c281f6b22eb33f7c026af6
#
_cell.length_a   1.000
_cell.length_b   1.000
_cell.length_c   1.000
_cell.angle_alpha   90.00
_cell.angle_beta   90.00
_cell.angle_gamma   90.00
#
_symmetry.space_group_name_H-M   'P 1'
#
loop_
_entity.id
_entity.type
_entity.pdbx_description
1 polymer ?
#
loop_
_entity_poly.entity_id
_entity_poly.type
_entity_poly.pdbx_seq_one_letter_code
_entity_poly.pdbx_strand_id
1 'polypeptide(L)'
;IEIRLPYVDYGYRITFFGDEIEAIESIEIETGKRIEPMENAAIFPANLYMAPKEMLQEIIIEIQDELRAQVTYFKSVGKHQEAARIKERVEYDIEMIRELGYCTGIENYSRFFDRRKPGTRPFCLLDYFPKDFLCVIDESHVTIPQITGMYGGDRSRKMNLVEFGFRLPSAIDNRPLNFNEF
;
A
#
# COMPACT_ATOMS: atom_id res chain seq x y z
N ILE A 1 -2.73 -27.52 8.80
CA ILE A 1 -1.95 -26.51 8.08
C ILE A 1 -0.90 -25.96 9.02
N GLU A 2 0.36 -25.85 8.56
CA GLU A 2 1.42 -25.18 9.31
C GLU A 2 1.79 -23.87 8.59
N ILE A 3 1.88 -22.80 9.36
CA ILE A 3 2.18 -21.45 8.85
C ILE A 3 3.40 -20.94 9.61
N ARG A 4 4.45 -20.59 8.86
CA ARG A 4 5.68 -19.99 9.40
C ARG A 4 5.71 -18.52 9.01
N LEU A 5 5.78 -17.66 10.00
CA LEU A 5 5.78 -16.20 9.80
C LEU A 5 7.21 -15.65 9.92
N PRO A 6 7.63 -14.73 9.03
CA PRO A 6 9.00 -14.23 9.03
C PRO A 6 9.34 -13.26 10.17
N TYR A 7 8.34 -12.84 10.96
CA TYR A 7 8.45 -11.80 12.00
C TYR A 7 8.24 -12.33 13.43
N VAL A 8 8.16 -13.67 13.62
CA VAL A 8 8.09 -14.33 14.93
C VAL A 8 8.95 -15.59 14.92
N ASP A 9 9.42 -16.00 16.09
CA ASP A 9 10.31 -17.16 16.25
C ASP A 9 9.56 -18.49 16.38
N TYR A 10 8.25 -18.49 16.18
CA TYR A 10 7.40 -19.68 16.22
C TYR A 10 6.48 -19.74 14.99
N GLY A 11 5.98 -20.93 14.68
CA GLY A 11 4.95 -21.12 13.65
C GLY A 11 3.60 -21.40 14.29
N TYR A 12 2.55 -21.33 13.48
CA TYR A 12 1.22 -21.82 13.85
C TYR A 12 0.94 -23.17 13.20
N ARG A 13 0.37 -24.09 13.98
CA ARG A 13 -0.29 -25.30 13.45
C ARG A 13 -1.78 -25.16 13.67
N ILE A 14 -2.55 -25.16 12.57
CA ILE A 14 -4.00 -25.05 12.59
C ILE A 14 -4.56 -26.41 12.13
N THR A 15 -5.28 -27.07 13.02
CA THR A 15 -5.94 -28.35 12.76
C THR A 15 -7.40 -28.08 12.41
N PHE A 16 -7.87 -28.73 11.35
CA PHE A 16 -9.24 -28.61 10.88
C PHE A 16 -9.96 -29.93 11.03
N PHE A 17 -11.25 -29.86 11.40
CA PHE A 17 -12.20 -30.93 11.27
C PHE A 17 -13.30 -30.53 10.28
N GLY A 18 -13.24 -31.05 9.06
CA GLY A 18 -14.04 -30.52 7.95
C GLY A 18 -13.65 -29.07 7.64
N ASP A 19 -14.63 -28.17 7.70
CA ASP A 19 -14.45 -26.73 7.46
C ASP A 19 -14.28 -25.90 8.75
N GLU A 20 -14.26 -26.56 9.92
CA GLU A 20 -14.13 -25.92 11.22
C GLU A 20 -12.71 -26.03 11.75
N ILE A 21 -12.22 -25.00 12.45
CA ILE A 21 -10.94 -25.02 13.15
C ILE A 21 -11.14 -25.76 14.47
N GLU A 22 -10.48 -26.91 14.62
CA GLU A 22 -10.50 -27.72 15.83
C GLU A 22 -9.49 -27.24 16.88
N ALA A 23 -8.28 -26.87 16.42
CA ALA A 23 -7.21 -26.44 17.31
C ALA A 23 -6.26 -25.47 16.61
N ILE A 24 -5.71 -24.54 17.39
CA ILE A 24 -4.59 -23.67 17.01
C ILE A 24 -3.48 -23.88 18.03
N GLU A 25 -2.27 -24.13 17.56
CA GLU A 25 -1.11 -24.38 18.38
C GLU A 25 0.09 -23.57 17.88
N SER A 26 0.93 -23.08 18.80
CA SER A 26 2.26 -22.59 18.42
C SER A 26 3.22 -23.78 18.31
N ILE A 27 4.11 -23.71 17.33
CA ILE A 27 5.11 -24.75 17.05
C ILE A 27 6.49 -24.14 16.86
N GLU A 28 7.51 -24.87 17.23
CA GLU A 28 8.90 -24.55 16.94
C GLU A 28 9.15 -24.67 15.43
N ILE A 29 9.76 -23.64 14.82
CA ILE A 29 9.90 -23.55 13.37
C ILE A 29 10.77 -24.67 12.79
N GLU A 30 11.85 -25.04 13.50
CA GLU A 30 12.82 -26.02 13.01
C GLU A 30 12.33 -27.47 13.17
N THR A 31 11.76 -27.78 14.32
CA THR A 31 11.40 -29.16 14.67
C THR A 31 9.92 -29.47 14.45
N GLY A 32 9.07 -28.47 14.33
CA GLY A 32 7.62 -28.61 14.28
C GLY A 32 7.01 -29.09 15.61
N LYS A 33 7.79 -29.10 16.70
CA LYS A 33 7.27 -29.51 18.01
C LYS A 33 6.29 -28.48 18.54
N ARG A 34 5.21 -28.95 19.14
CA ARG A 34 4.24 -28.13 19.84
C ARG A 34 4.88 -27.38 20.99
N ILE A 35 4.63 -26.09 21.08
CA ILE A 35 5.01 -25.23 22.21
C ILE A 35 3.82 -25.10 23.14
N GLU A 36 2.72 -24.50 22.71
CA GLU A 36 1.51 -24.28 23.51
C GLU A 36 0.23 -24.20 22.66
N PRO A 37 -0.94 -24.48 23.24
CA PRO A 37 -2.22 -24.22 22.59
C PRO A 37 -2.51 -22.72 22.56
N MET A 38 -3.19 -22.24 21.50
CA MET A 38 -3.58 -20.84 21.34
C MET A 38 -5.07 -20.74 21.06
N GLU A 39 -5.71 -19.67 21.56
CA GLU A 39 -7.13 -19.41 21.28
C GLU A 39 -7.33 -18.74 19.90
N ASN A 40 -6.32 -18.02 19.42
CA ASN A 40 -6.37 -17.34 18.13
C ASN A 40 -4.98 -17.23 17.51
N ALA A 41 -4.94 -17.00 16.19
CA ALA A 41 -3.72 -16.72 15.44
C ALA A 41 -3.93 -15.45 14.63
N ALA A 42 -3.00 -14.50 14.74
CA ALA A 42 -3.00 -13.30 13.94
C ALA A 42 -1.97 -13.44 12.80
N ILE A 43 -2.47 -13.52 11.56
CA ILE A 43 -1.64 -13.63 10.37
C ILE A 43 -1.83 -12.36 9.55
N PHE A 44 -0.77 -11.56 9.48
CA PHE A 44 -0.81 -10.31 8.73
C PHE A 44 -0.37 -10.52 7.28
N PRO A 45 -0.94 -9.76 6.33
CA PRO A 45 -0.49 -9.78 4.94
C PRO A 45 1.00 -9.45 4.81
N ALA A 46 1.69 -10.12 3.89
CA ALA A 46 3.09 -9.82 3.58
C ALA A 46 3.29 -8.47 2.84
N ASN A 47 2.24 -7.99 2.18
CA ASN A 47 2.23 -6.73 1.45
C ASN A 47 1.17 -5.78 2.00
N LEU A 48 1.49 -4.48 2.02
CA LEU A 48 0.59 -3.43 2.54
C LEU A 48 -0.68 -3.22 1.69
N TYR A 49 -0.59 -3.45 0.38
CA TYR A 49 -1.66 -3.18 -0.57
C TYR A 49 -2.27 -4.47 -1.09
N MET A 50 -2.84 -5.25 -0.18
CA MET A 50 -3.63 -6.44 -0.53
C MET A 50 -5.11 -6.18 -0.27
N ALA A 51 -5.95 -6.62 -1.20
CA ALA A 51 -7.39 -6.48 -1.09
C ALA A 51 -8.09 -7.80 -1.45
N PRO A 52 -9.27 -8.11 -0.85
CA PRO A 52 -10.11 -9.20 -1.30
C PRO A 52 -10.46 -9.08 -2.79
N LYS A 53 -10.74 -10.21 -3.45
CA LYS A 53 -11.00 -10.23 -4.91
C LYS A 53 -12.15 -9.32 -5.34
N GLU A 54 -13.20 -9.24 -4.52
CA GLU A 54 -14.36 -8.39 -4.77
C GLU A 54 -13.95 -6.91 -4.77
N MET A 55 -13.21 -6.50 -3.75
CA MET A 55 -12.69 -5.13 -3.62
C MET A 55 -11.68 -4.79 -4.73
N LEU A 56 -10.87 -5.77 -5.15
CA LEU A 56 -9.88 -5.57 -6.23
C LEU A 56 -10.55 -5.19 -7.55
N GLN A 57 -11.72 -5.77 -7.88
CA GLN A 57 -12.46 -5.41 -9.09
C GLN A 57 -12.94 -3.96 -9.04
N GLU A 58 -13.46 -3.50 -7.90
CA GLU A 58 -13.88 -2.10 -7.73
C GLU A 58 -12.69 -1.15 -7.86
N ILE A 59 -11.55 -1.48 -7.23
CA ILE A 59 -10.29 -0.70 -7.34
C ILE A 59 -9.85 -0.58 -8.80
N ILE A 60 -9.88 -1.68 -9.55
CA ILE A 60 -9.51 -1.69 -10.97
C ILE A 60 -10.43 -0.77 -11.79
N ILE A 61 -11.73 -0.79 -11.52
CA ILE A 61 -12.69 0.09 -12.21
C ILE A 61 -12.37 1.56 -11.92
N GLU A 62 -12.13 1.92 -10.66
CA GLU A 62 -11.78 3.29 -10.26
C GLU A 62 -10.46 3.77 -10.92
N ILE A 63 -9.44 2.89 -10.99
CA ILE A 63 -8.19 3.18 -11.70
C ILE A 63 -8.43 3.40 -13.19
N GLN A 64 -9.28 2.57 -13.81
CA GLN A 64 -9.64 2.70 -15.23
C GLN A 64 -10.40 3.99 -15.51
N ASP A 65 -11.27 4.43 -14.61
CA ASP A 65 -12.01 5.67 -14.75
C ASP A 65 -11.07 6.88 -14.67
N GLU A 66 -10.13 6.90 -13.72
CA GLU A 66 -9.10 7.94 -13.66
C GLU A 66 -8.20 7.93 -14.92
N LEU A 67 -7.83 6.74 -15.41
CA LEU A 67 -7.06 6.59 -16.65
C LEU A 67 -7.80 7.19 -17.84
N ARG A 68 -9.08 6.88 -18.02
CA ARG A 68 -9.90 7.42 -19.12
C ARG A 68 -9.96 8.94 -19.08
N ALA A 69 -10.18 9.49 -17.87
CA ALA A 69 -10.18 10.95 -17.68
C ALA A 69 -8.84 11.58 -18.03
N GLN A 70 -7.73 11.01 -17.58
CA GLN A 70 -6.39 11.53 -17.83
C GLN A 70 -5.98 11.42 -19.31
N VAL A 71 -6.29 10.30 -19.98
CA VAL A 71 -6.06 10.12 -21.41
C VAL A 71 -6.86 11.13 -22.22
N THR A 72 -8.11 11.38 -21.87
CA THR A 72 -8.98 12.37 -22.51
C THR A 72 -8.40 13.78 -22.34
N TYR A 73 -7.97 14.13 -21.14
CA TYR A 73 -7.31 15.39 -20.86
C TYR A 73 -6.04 15.56 -21.69
N PHE A 74 -5.13 14.59 -21.73
CA PHE A 74 -3.90 14.70 -22.52
C PHE A 74 -4.18 14.87 -24.00
N LYS A 75 -5.15 14.16 -24.55
CA LYS A 75 -5.55 14.31 -25.97
C LYS A 75 -6.11 15.71 -26.24
N SER A 76 -6.92 16.26 -25.33
CA SER A 76 -7.53 17.59 -25.50
C SER A 76 -6.51 18.74 -25.51
N VAL A 77 -5.35 18.54 -24.85
CA VAL A 77 -4.26 19.53 -24.82
C VAL A 77 -3.11 19.21 -25.79
N GLY A 78 -3.31 18.22 -26.69
CA GLY A 78 -2.33 17.85 -27.72
C GLY A 78 -1.16 16.99 -27.24
N LYS A 79 -1.18 16.49 -26.00
CA LYS A 79 -0.16 15.61 -25.39
C LYS A 79 -0.42 14.13 -25.75
N HIS A 80 -0.32 13.79 -27.02
CA HIS A 80 -0.65 12.44 -27.53
C HIS A 80 0.34 11.37 -27.07
N GLN A 81 1.62 11.71 -26.91
CA GLN A 81 2.64 10.77 -26.45
C GLN A 81 2.45 10.43 -24.96
N GLU A 82 2.13 11.43 -24.13
CA GLU A 82 1.80 11.25 -22.71
C GLU A 82 0.53 10.40 -22.55
N ALA A 83 -0.48 10.64 -23.40
CA ALA A 83 -1.70 9.84 -23.40
C ALA A 83 -1.44 8.35 -23.73
N ALA A 84 -0.58 8.09 -24.71
CA ALA A 84 -0.21 6.71 -25.08
C ALA A 84 0.60 6.05 -23.95
N ARG A 85 1.59 6.74 -23.42
CA ARG A 85 2.47 6.25 -22.34
C ARG A 85 1.71 5.90 -21.08
N ILE A 86 0.84 6.79 -20.59
CA ILE A 86 0.08 6.53 -19.37
C ILE A 86 -0.91 5.38 -19.57
N LYS A 87 -1.52 5.29 -20.77
CA LYS A 87 -2.42 4.21 -21.10
C LYS A 87 -1.72 2.86 -21.05
N GLU A 88 -0.62 2.69 -21.78
CA GLU A 88 0.15 1.45 -21.82
C GLU A 88 0.62 1.03 -20.43
N ARG A 89 1.17 1.97 -19.65
CA ARG A 89 1.66 1.70 -18.31
C ARG A 89 0.57 1.23 -17.37
N VAL A 90 -0.56 1.95 -17.31
CA VAL A 90 -1.64 1.64 -16.37
C VAL A 90 -2.40 0.38 -16.78
N GLU A 91 -2.60 0.14 -18.07
CA GLU A 91 -3.21 -1.11 -18.55
C GLU A 91 -2.36 -2.33 -18.16
N TYR A 92 -1.04 -2.24 -18.29
CA TYR A 92 -0.12 -3.27 -17.82
C TYR A 92 -0.19 -3.46 -16.28
N ASP A 93 -0.17 -2.37 -15.52
CA ASP A 93 -0.29 -2.44 -14.05
C ASP A 93 -1.62 -3.09 -13.62
N ILE A 94 -2.72 -2.76 -14.30
CA ILE A 94 -4.06 -3.36 -14.05
C ILE A 94 -4.06 -4.87 -14.34
N GLU A 95 -3.42 -5.30 -15.44
CA GLU A 95 -3.31 -6.72 -15.74
C GLU A 95 -2.53 -7.46 -14.65
N MET A 96 -1.41 -6.93 -14.20
CA MET A 96 -0.63 -7.48 -13.09
C MET A 96 -1.43 -7.53 -11.78
N ILE A 97 -2.16 -6.48 -11.45
CA ILE A 97 -3.04 -6.46 -10.26
C ILE A 97 -4.14 -7.53 -10.37
N ARG A 98 -4.72 -7.72 -11.55
CA ARG A 98 -5.77 -8.72 -11.77
C ARG A 98 -5.28 -10.14 -11.63
N GLU A 99 -4.12 -10.44 -12.21
CA GLU A 99 -3.58 -11.80 -12.26
C GLU A 99 -2.84 -12.19 -10.97
N LEU A 100 -2.06 -11.25 -10.40
CA LEU A 100 -1.17 -11.51 -9.28
C LEU A 100 -1.60 -10.84 -7.97
N GLY A 101 -2.61 -9.96 -8.01
CA GLY A 101 -2.98 -9.11 -6.87
C GLY A 101 -1.98 -7.99 -6.56
N TYR A 102 -0.97 -7.78 -7.41
CA TYR A 102 0.14 -6.88 -7.17
C TYR A 102 0.73 -6.35 -8.50
N CYS A 103 1.29 -5.14 -8.47
CA CYS A 103 2.14 -4.62 -9.54
C CYS A 103 3.33 -3.84 -8.98
N THR A 104 4.36 -3.65 -9.79
CA THR A 104 5.51 -2.80 -9.40
C THR A 104 5.07 -1.34 -9.33
N GLY A 105 5.23 -0.73 -8.14
CA GLY A 105 4.79 0.64 -7.90
C GLY A 105 3.32 0.73 -7.49
N ILE A 106 2.76 -0.34 -6.91
CA ILE A 106 1.37 -0.41 -6.43
C ILE A 106 1.03 0.72 -5.44
N GLU A 107 2.03 1.26 -4.74
CA GLU A 107 1.88 2.42 -3.84
C GLU A 107 1.35 3.67 -4.55
N ASN A 108 1.53 3.78 -5.88
CA ASN A 108 0.98 4.89 -6.67
C ASN A 108 -0.55 4.82 -6.80
N TYR A 109 -1.12 3.66 -6.51
CA TYR A 109 -2.56 3.41 -6.46
C TYR A 109 -3.10 3.31 -5.03
N SER A 110 -2.27 3.59 -4.00
CA SER A 110 -2.60 3.43 -2.58
C SER A 110 -3.92 4.07 -2.18
N ARG A 111 -4.26 5.23 -2.75
CA ARG A 111 -5.53 5.91 -2.48
C ARG A 111 -6.75 5.02 -2.71
N PHE A 112 -6.73 4.21 -3.77
CA PHE A 112 -7.83 3.30 -4.10
C PHE A 112 -7.88 2.09 -3.15
N PHE A 113 -6.71 1.54 -2.81
CA PHE A 113 -6.60 0.42 -1.87
C PHE A 113 -7.05 0.81 -0.46
N ASP A 114 -6.65 2.00 0.00
CA ASP A 114 -7.00 2.53 1.33
C ASP A 114 -8.39 3.17 1.38
N ARG A 115 -9.10 3.26 0.25
CA ARG A 115 -10.40 3.95 0.13
C ARG A 115 -10.36 5.40 0.62
N ARG A 116 -9.22 6.07 0.45
CA ARG A 116 -9.01 7.46 0.86
C ARG A 116 -9.62 8.44 -0.14
N LYS A 117 -10.10 9.57 0.38
CA LYS A 117 -10.55 10.68 -0.46
C LYS A 117 -9.36 11.32 -1.20
N PRO A 118 -9.56 11.84 -2.42
CA PRO A 118 -8.53 12.62 -3.11
C PRO A 118 -7.94 13.74 -2.23
N GLY A 119 -6.62 13.92 -2.29
CA GLY A 119 -5.89 14.93 -1.51
C GLY A 119 -5.55 14.53 -0.09
N THR A 120 -6.07 13.40 0.42
CA THR A 120 -5.71 12.92 1.77
C THR A 120 -4.39 12.14 1.75
N ARG A 121 -3.59 12.31 2.80
CA ARG A 121 -2.35 11.57 2.98
C ARG A 121 -2.58 10.09 3.33
N PRO A 122 -1.64 9.18 3.04
CA PRO A 122 -1.69 7.82 3.55
C PRO A 122 -1.47 7.79 5.07
N PHE A 123 -1.83 6.67 5.68
CA PHE A 123 -1.45 6.37 7.05
C PHE A 123 0.07 6.25 7.16
N CYS A 124 0.63 6.75 8.24
CA CYS A 124 2.05 6.64 8.55
C CYS A 124 2.25 6.02 9.92
N LEU A 125 3.50 5.73 10.28
CA LEU A 125 3.83 5.10 11.56
C LEU A 125 3.24 5.86 12.77
N LEU A 126 3.21 7.18 12.72
CA LEU A 126 2.69 8.01 13.83
C LEU A 126 1.19 7.82 14.07
N ASP A 127 0.41 7.40 13.07
CA ASP A 127 -1.03 7.16 13.21
C ASP A 127 -1.35 5.93 14.07
N TYR A 128 -0.35 5.04 14.29
CA TYR A 128 -0.50 3.83 15.10
C TYR A 128 -0.11 4.01 16.56
N PHE A 129 0.46 5.17 16.93
CA PHE A 129 0.75 5.48 18.33
C PHE A 129 -0.51 5.94 19.08
N PRO A 130 -0.57 5.76 20.42
CA PRO A 130 -1.63 6.35 21.21
C PRO A 130 -1.61 7.89 21.09
N LYS A 131 -2.76 8.54 21.35
CA LYS A 131 -2.89 10.00 21.15
C LYS A 131 -1.93 10.84 22.01
N ASP A 132 -1.54 10.32 23.17
CA ASP A 132 -0.69 10.95 24.16
C ASP A 132 0.66 10.24 24.28
N PHE A 133 1.41 10.19 23.19
CA PHE A 133 2.77 9.63 23.19
C PHE A 133 3.84 10.71 23.28
N LEU A 134 4.97 10.38 23.90
CA LEU A 134 6.16 11.23 23.91
C LEU A 134 7.01 10.90 22.67
N CYS A 135 7.23 11.91 21.84
CA CYS A 135 8.14 11.79 20.70
C CYS A 135 9.49 12.44 21.04
N VAL A 136 10.55 11.66 21.02
CA VAL A 136 11.94 12.15 21.19
C VAL A 136 12.62 12.09 19.84
N ILE A 137 13.07 13.24 19.33
CA ILE A 137 13.74 13.36 18.03
C ILE A 137 15.22 13.56 18.26
N ASP A 138 16.00 12.52 18.01
CA ASP A 138 17.45 12.60 18.03
C ASP A 138 17.95 13.39 16.80
N GLU A 139 19.08 14.11 16.96
CA GLU A 139 19.67 14.95 15.93
C GLU A 139 18.62 15.89 15.26
N SER A 140 17.76 16.50 16.08
CA SER A 140 16.62 17.30 15.62
C SER A 140 17.02 18.45 14.68
N HIS A 141 18.24 18.98 14.81
CA HIS A 141 18.77 20.01 13.93
C HIS A 141 18.96 19.55 12.46
N VAL A 142 19.07 18.22 12.23
CA VAL A 142 19.09 17.61 10.90
C VAL A 142 17.73 17.06 10.52
N THR A 143 17.07 16.34 11.43
CA THR A 143 15.82 15.62 11.20
C THR A 143 14.68 16.59 10.86
N ILE A 144 14.53 17.69 11.59
CA ILE A 144 13.43 18.64 11.37
C ILE A 144 13.51 19.33 10.00
N PRO A 145 14.68 19.84 9.54
CA PRO A 145 14.80 20.34 8.18
C PRO A 145 14.51 19.31 7.08
N GLN A 146 14.89 18.05 7.28
CA GLN A 146 14.57 16.96 6.35
C GLN A 146 13.05 16.72 6.23
N ILE A 147 12.37 16.62 7.36
CA ILE A 147 10.90 16.45 7.38
C ILE A 147 10.22 17.63 6.71
N THR A 148 10.68 18.85 6.98
CA THR A 148 10.15 20.07 6.37
C THR A 148 10.30 20.07 4.84
N GLY A 149 11.44 19.64 4.32
CA GLY A 149 11.74 19.61 2.88
C GLY A 149 11.11 18.43 2.12
N MET A 150 10.83 17.32 2.80
CA MET A 150 10.44 16.03 2.19
C MET A 150 9.16 16.15 1.37
N TYR A 151 8.12 16.77 1.90
CA TYR A 151 6.83 16.92 1.23
C TYR A 151 6.96 17.72 -0.09
N GLY A 152 7.67 18.84 -0.06
CA GLY A 152 7.84 19.70 -1.24
C GLY A 152 8.61 19.00 -2.36
N GLY A 153 9.69 18.30 -2.02
CA GLY A 153 10.49 17.52 -2.96
C GLY A 153 9.71 16.37 -3.61
N ASP A 154 8.99 15.57 -2.80
CA ASP A 154 8.17 14.46 -3.30
C ASP A 154 7.04 14.97 -4.20
N ARG A 155 6.34 16.02 -3.78
CA ARG A 155 5.26 16.63 -4.57
C ARG A 155 5.76 17.12 -5.93
N SER A 156 6.87 17.86 -5.97
CA SER A 156 7.44 18.38 -7.21
C SER A 156 7.79 17.24 -8.18
N ARG A 157 8.46 16.20 -7.68
CA ARG A 157 8.80 15.01 -8.47
C ARG A 157 7.55 14.33 -9.03
N LYS A 158 6.52 14.10 -8.22
CA LYS A 158 5.29 13.42 -8.65
C LYS A 158 4.48 14.23 -9.63
N MET A 159 4.40 15.54 -9.44
CA MET A 159 3.73 16.41 -10.40
C MET A 159 4.38 16.32 -11.80
N ASN A 160 5.70 16.30 -11.89
CA ASN A 160 6.39 16.07 -13.16
C ASN A 160 6.02 14.69 -13.75
N LEU A 161 6.00 13.62 -12.93
CA LEU A 161 5.64 12.29 -13.42
C LEU A 161 4.20 12.24 -13.97
N VAL A 162 3.28 12.94 -13.33
CA VAL A 162 1.89 13.06 -13.81
C VAL A 162 1.83 13.89 -15.08
N GLU A 163 2.49 15.05 -15.11
CA GLU A 163 2.48 15.96 -16.27
C GLU A 163 3.02 15.32 -17.54
N PHE A 164 4.04 14.46 -17.41
CA PHE A 164 4.65 13.74 -18.53
C PHE A 164 4.08 12.35 -18.78
N GLY A 165 2.95 11.99 -18.16
CA GLY A 165 2.23 10.74 -18.43
C GLY A 165 2.94 9.47 -17.91
N PHE A 166 3.71 9.56 -16.84
CA PHE A 166 4.34 8.40 -16.19
C PHE A 166 3.52 7.85 -15.01
N ARG A 167 2.64 8.70 -14.42
CA ARG A 167 1.77 8.32 -13.30
C ARG A 167 0.40 8.97 -13.46
N LEU A 168 -0.63 8.33 -12.85
CA LEU A 168 -1.94 8.93 -12.69
C LEU A 168 -1.92 10.05 -11.64
N PRO A 169 -2.85 11.00 -11.68
CA PRO A 169 -2.96 12.06 -10.65
C PRO A 169 -3.05 11.52 -9.22
N SER A 170 -3.71 10.39 -8.99
CA SER A 170 -3.82 9.71 -7.69
C SER A 170 -2.47 9.39 -7.05
N ALA A 171 -1.41 9.21 -7.82
CA ALA A 171 -0.08 8.97 -7.30
C ALA A 171 0.46 10.11 -6.41
N ILE A 172 -0.05 11.34 -6.58
CA ILE A 172 0.29 12.50 -5.75
C ILE A 172 -0.18 12.32 -4.31
N ASP A 173 -1.27 11.56 -4.11
CA ASP A 173 -1.86 11.31 -2.79
C ASP A 173 -1.06 10.28 -1.95
N ASN A 174 -0.16 9.53 -2.56
CA ASN A 174 0.84 8.73 -1.84
C ASN A 174 2.04 9.60 -1.49
N ARG A 175 1.95 10.35 -0.42
CA ARG A 175 2.90 11.40 -0.05
C ARG A 175 3.32 11.32 1.42
N PRO A 176 4.51 11.82 1.78
CA PRO A 176 4.88 12.00 3.17
C PRO A 176 4.00 13.06 3.84
N LEU A 177 4.07 13.11 5.16
CA LEU A 177 3.51 14.19 5.95
C LEU A 177 4.10 15.53 5.49
N ASN A 178 3.29 16.57 5.47
CA ASN A 178 3.82 17.93 5.51
C ASN A 178 4.17 18.29 6.98
N PHE A 179 4.95 19.34 7.18
CA PHE A 179 5.42 19.69 8.51
C PHE A 179 4.30 20.00 9.51
N ASN A 180 3.16 20.52 9.07
CA ASN A 180 2.02 20.81 9.95
C ASN A 180 1.23 19.56 10.36
N GLU A 181 1.40 18.46 9.61
CA GLU A 181 0.79 17.18 9.90
C GLU A 181 1.68 16.30 10.82
N PHE A 182 2.99 16.64 10.88
CA PHE A 182 3.97 16.04 11.77
C PHE A 182 3.91 16.63 13.16
#